data_a76f6c2a6853b2da1241d5bb452264f2
#
_entry.id   a76f6c2a6853b2da1241d5bb452264f2
#
_cell.length_a   1.000
_cell.length_b   1.000
_cell.length_c   1.000
_cell.angle_alpha   90.00
_cell.angle_beta   90.00
_cell.angle_gamma   90.00
#
_symmetry.space_group_name_H-M   'P 1'
#
loop_
_entity.id
_entity.type
_entity.pdbx_description
1 polymer ?
#
loop_
_entity_poly.entity_id
_entity_poly.type
_entity_poly.pdbx_seq_one_letter_code
_entity_poly.pdbx_strand_id
1 'polypeptide(L)' 'MEELMNILDELRPDVDFETETALIDNGILDSFDIVSLVNELKDAFDIDIKPGDLVPANFNSAQAMFAMITRLQDE' A
#
# COMPACT_ATOMS: atom_id res chain seq x y z
N MET A 1 -10.72 -3.78 2.73
CA MET A 1 -10.47 -2.61 1.85
C MET A 1 -10.69 -1.28 2.56
N GLU A 2 -11.69 -1.16 3.39
CA GLU A 2 -11.98 0.09 4.09
C GLU A 2 -10.85 0.54 5.01
N GLU A 3 -10.29 -0.38 5.79
CA GLU A 3 -9.17 -0.06 6.68
C GLU A 3 -7.95 0.37 5.88
N LEU A 4 -7.67 -0.29 4.76
CA LEU A 4 -6.58 0.09 3.88
C LEU A 4 -6.78 1.50 3.33
N MET A 5 -7.99 1.81 2.87
CA MET A 5 -8.29 3.14 2.33
C MET A 5 -8.12 4.22 3.39
N ASN A 6 -8.51 3.94 4.63
CA ASN A 6 -8.33 4.89 5.73
C ASN A 6 -6.85 5.16 6.00
N ILE A 7 -6.02 4.12 5.96
CA ILE A 7 -4.57 4.26 6.14
C ILE A 7 -3.97 5.12 5.02
N LEU A 8 -4.36 4.83 3.78
CA LEU A 8 -3.87 5.59 2.63
C LEU A 8 -4.30 7.05 2.67
N ASP A 9 -5.54 7.31 3.04
CA ASP A 9 -6.06 8.67 3.13
C ASP A 9 -5.37 9.48 4.24
N GLU A 10 -5.01 8.83 5.33
CA GLU A 10 -4.26 9.49 6.41
C GLU A 10 -2.84 9.80 5.99
N LEU A 11 -2.23 8.90 5.23
CA LEU A 11 -0.86 9.08 4.75
C LEU A 11 -0.77 10.21 3.72
N ARG A 12 -1.67 10.21 2.76
CA ARG A 12 -1.69 11.19 1.67
C ARG A 12 -3.13 11.61 1.37
N PRO A 13 -3.69 12.56 2.13
CA PRO A 13 -5.09 12.98 1.95
C PRO A 13 -5.35 13.68 0.62
N ASP A 14 -4.30 14.10 -0.08
CA ASP A 14 -4.39 14.79 -1.37
C ASP A 14 -4.47 13.82 -2.57
N VAL A 15 -4.39 12.51 -2.33
CA VAL A 15 -4.36 11.51 -3.40
C VAL A 15 -5.69 10.76 -3.45
N ASP A 16 -6.20 10.53 -4.68
CA ASP A 16 -7.41 9.75 -4.89
C ASP A 16 -7.03 8.28 -5.11
N PHE A 17 -6.96 7.53 -4.02
CA PHE A 17 -6.54 6.12 -4.08
C PHE A 17 -7.58 5.21 -4.73
N GLU A 18 -8.82 5.68 -4.89
CA GLU A 18 -9.86 4.86 -5.55
C GLU A 18 -9.64 4.76 -7.05
N THR A 19 -9.05 5.79 -7.66
CA THR A 19 -8.89 5.85 -9.11
C THR A 19 -7.45 5.72 -9.59
N GLU A 20 -6.46 6.01 -8.72
CA GLU A 20 -5.06 5.95 -9.11
C GLU A 20 -4.59 4.50 -9.26
N THR A 21 -3.91 4.22 -10.38
CA THR A 21 -3.39 2.90 -10.68
C THR A 21 -1.89 2.89 -10.96
N ALA A 22 -1.21 4.03 -10.86
CA ALA A 22 0.22 4.17 -11.12
C ALA A 22 0.88 5.01 -10.03
N LEU A 23 0.57 4.72 -8.76
CA LEU A 23 1.06 5.50 -7.62
C LEU A 23 2.59 5.55 -7.58
N ILE A 24 3.25 4.44 -7.88
CA ILE A 24 4.70 4.37 -7.88
C ILE A 24 5.26 4.87 -9.23
N ASP A 25 4.69 4.37 -10.33
CA ASP A 25 5.18 4.68 -11.67
C ASP A 25 5.08 6.17 -12.00
N ASN A 26 4.05 6.85 -11.49
CA ASN A 26 3.88 8.29 -11.68
C ASN A 26 4.54 9.14 -10.59
N GLY A 27 5.22 8.49 -9.63
CA GLY A 27 5.92 9.21 -8.58
C GLY A 27 5.03 9.88 -7.57
N ILE A 28 3.77 9.44 -7.45
CA ILE A 28 2.83 9.98 -6.47
C ILE A 28 3.25 9.60 -5.06
N LEU A 29 3.69 8.35 -4.88
CA LEU A 29 4.27 7.88 -3.63
C LEU A 29 5.79 7.73 -3.81
N ASP A 30 6.55 8.24 -2.85
CA ASP A 30 8.01 8.12 -2.86
C ASP A 30 8.47 7.07 -1.84
N SER A 31 9.80 6.96 -1.66
CA SER A 31 10.37 5.96 -0.74
C SER A 31 9.94 6.16 0.70
N PHE A 32 9.80 7.41 1.13
CA PHE A 32 9.32 7.71 2.48
C PHE A 32 7.88 7.26 2.68
N ASP A 33 7.05 7.51 1.69
CA ASP A 33 5.65 7.10 1.74
C ASP A 33 5.55 5.58 1.83
N ILE A 34 6.38 4.87 1.06
CA ILE A 34 6.39 3.41 1.05
C ILE A 34 6.82 2.87 2.41
N VAL A 35 7.88 3.43 3.01
CA VAL A 35 8.35 2.97 4.33
C VAL A 35 7.26 3.17 5.38
N SER A 36 6.64 4.35 5.40
CA SER A 36 5.56 4.63 6.33
C SER A 36 4.38 3.71 6.12
N LEU A 37 4.02 3.48 4.86
CA LEU A 37 2.91 2.62 4.48
C LEU A 37 3.15 1.18 4.91
N VAL A 38 4.36 0.67 4.65
CA VAL A 38 4.74 -0.70 5.04
C VAL A 38 4.57 -0.89 6.55
N ASN A 39 5.04 0.07 7.34
CA ASN A 39 4.93 -0.01 8.79
C ASN A 39 3.46 -0.02 9.25
N GLU A 40 2.63 0.83 8.63
CA GLU A 40 1.21 0.90 8.96
C GLU A 40 0.48 -0.40 8.59
N LEU A 41 0.79 -0.95 7.41
CA LEU A 41 0.14 -2.18 6.95
C LEU A 41 0.53 -3.37 7.79
N LYS A 42 1.80 -3.47 8.18
CA LYS A 42 2.27 -4.56 9.03
C LYS A 42 1.54 -4.54 10.37
N ASP A 43 1.37 -3.36 10.94
CA ASP A 43 0.70 -3.19 12.22
C ASP A 43 -0.81 -3.45 12.12
N ALA A 44 -1.45 -2.85 11.13
CA ALA A 44 -2.91 -2.89 11.01
C ALA A 44 -3.43 -4.28 10.61
N PHE A 45 -2.69 -4.99 9.75
CA PHE A 45 -3.13 -6.27 9.20
C PHE A 45 -2.36 -7.47 9.75
N ASP A 46 -1.39 -7.22 10.63
CA ASP A 46 -0.57 -8.27 11.24
C ASP A 46 0.06 -9.17 10.18
N ILE A 47 0.71 -8.53 9.20
CA ILE A 47 1.38 -9.23 8.08
C ILE A 47 2.87 -8.93 8.09
N ASP A 48 3.65 -9.76 7.40
CA ASP A 48 5.08 -9.58 7.25
C ASP A 48 5.38 -9.25 5.79
N ILE A 49 5.70 -7.99 5.52
CA ILE A 49 6.05 -7.53 4.16
C ILE A 49 7.56 -7.65 4.00
N LYS A 50 7.98 -8.53 3.10
CA LYS A 50 9.40 -8.83 2.87
C LYS A 50 9.96 -7.95 1.76
N PRO A 51 11.30 -7.78 1.67
CA PRO A 51 11.88 -6.97 0.60
C PRO A 51 11.44 -7.39 -0.81
N GLY A 52 11.20 -8.67 -1.04
CA GLY A 52 10.73 -9.16 -2.33
C GLY A 52 9.31 -8.70 -2.69
N ASP A 53 8.54 -8.27 -1.70
CA ASP A 53 7.19 -7.76 -1.92
C ASP A 53 7.19 -6.25 -2.24
N LEU A 54 8.31 -5.57 -2.06
CA LEU A 54 8.44 -4.13 -2.27
C LEU A 54 8.72 -3.83 -3.74
N VAL A 55 7.76 -4.15 -4.59
CA VAL A 55 7.86 -3.93 -6.04
C VAL A 55 6.72 -3.01 -6.47
N PRO A 56 6.92 -2.20 -7.53
CA PRO A 56 5.88 -1.25 -7.97
C PRO A 56 4.53 -1.91 -8.24
N ALA A 57 4.52 -3.12 -8.78
CA ALA A 57 3.28 -3.82 -9.10
C ALA A 57 2.39 -4.03 -7.86
N ASN A 58 2.99 -4.12 -6.68
CA ASN A 58 2.22 -4.33 -5.43
C ASN A 58 1.73 -3.02 -4.81
N PHE A 59 2.26 -1.88 -5.23
CA PHE A 59 1.97 -0.60 -4.60
C PHE A 59 1.42 0.46 -5.54
N ASN A 60 1.20 0.12 -6.81
CA ASN A 60 0.71 1.08 -7.79
C ASN A 60 -0.76 1.48 -7.59
N SER A 61 -1.53 0.65 -6.89
CA SER A 61 -2.94 0.94 -6.65
C SER A 61 -3.38 0.36 -5.32
N ALA A 62 -4.50 0.86 -4.79
CA ALA A 62 -5.09 0.31 -3.58
C ALA A 62 -5.50 -1.15 -3.79
N GLN A 63 -6.01 -1.47 -4.97
CA GLN A 63 -6.39 -2.84 -5.30
C GLN A 63 -5.20 -3.78 -5.28
N ALA A 64 -4.05 -3.34 -5.82
CA ALA A 64 -2.83 -4.15 -5.82
C ALA A 64 -2.32 -4.36 -4.40
N MET A 65 -2.36 -3.31 -3.57
CA MET A 65 -1.98 -3.41 -2.16
C MET A 65 -2.89 -4.38 -1.41
N PHE A 66 -4.19 -4.31 -1.66
CA PHE A 66 -5.15 -5.18 -0.99
C PHE A 66 -4.94 -6.65 -1.39
N ALA A 67 -4.65 -6.90 -2.67
CA ALA A 67 -4.33 -8.25 -3.13
C ALA A 67 -3.08 -8.79 -2.45
N MET A 68 -2.05 -7.95 -2.30
CA MET A 68 -0.84 -8.33 -1.59
C MET A 68 -1.13 -8.64 -0.12
N ILE A 69 -1.89 -7.79 0.54
CA ILE A 69 -2.26 -7.97 1.95
C ILE A 69 -3.00 -9.30 2.13
N THR A 70 -3.99 -9.56 1.28
CA THR A 70 -4.77 -10.80 1.34
C THR A 70 -3.88 -12.03 1.18
N ARG A 71 -2.95 -11.97 0.22
CA ARG A 71 -2.01 -13.07 -0.01
C ARG A 71 -1.12 -13.31 1.21
N LEU A 72 -0.61 -12.23 1.81
CA LEU A 72 0.26 -12.33 2.97
C LEU A 72 -0.47 -12.83 4.21
N GLN A 73 -1.76 -12.52 4.34
CA GLN A 73 -2.57 -13.01 5.45
C GLN A 73 -2.79 -14.53 5.38
N ASP A 74 -2.70 -15.10 4.19
CA ASP A 74 -2.87 -16.54 3.96
C ASP A 74 -1.58 -17.34 4.14
N GLU A 75 -0.45 -16.67 4.28
CA GLU A 75 0.86 -17.32 4.45
C GLU A 75 1.14 -17.79 5.87
#